data_7c213a4ed3bbf2afeaafc3fea26af367
#
_entry.id   7c213a4ed3bbf2afeaafc3fea26af367
#
_cell.length_a   1.000
_cell.length_b   1.000
_cell.length_c   1.000
_cell.angle_alpha   90.00
_cell.angle_beta   90.00
_cell.angle_gamma   90.00
#
_symmetry.space_group_name_H-M   'P 1'
#
loop_
_entity.id
_entity.type
_entity.pdbx_description
1 polymer ?
#
loop_
_entity_poly.entity_id
_entity_poly.type
_entity_poly.pdbx_seq_one_letter_code
_entity_poly.pdbx_strand_id
1 'polypeptide(L)'
;MNNPITKLANDRYTLGEMIGTGGMADVYLGFDNRLKREVAIKILRRDLAKDPAFVARFRKEALAAGGLNHPGIVAVYDSGEENDSPFIVMELINGITLRQLMQQEDISLFKSLEIIKGILQALDYSHKQGIIHRDIKPGNIMITGSGDIKVMDFGIARATDDNGATMTNTWNVVGTAQYLSPEQATGEIADGRSDLYSLGCLMYELLTGKPPFTGDTPVSVAYQHVSAPLIPASTLKPNLDSNLDRMLEVVLAKNPNNRYQDAQAMLADLERVIKGEPVTTKIKKVIPKQRVITLAALGVILISLLTFGYFASSPDTNLLKVPNVVGLTESEAKALLKNFNVNIERAPDGKIPINRVASQLPLATSDVTAGSSVTLTISDGPGNTAIPVGLIGLTLEEARNRLTAAGLLISQTIAVDSDQAPGVVISINPAPGTLITAGSGVVLEIASGNIKVPDLIGLNEIDAKTILTQAGFLIRELSASDASKTLGQVLSQAPAAGETKLIGSVVTITINRS
;
A
#
# COMPACT_ATOMS: atom_id res chain seq x y z
N MET A 1 -5.79 7.50 -42.54
CA MET A 1 -6.31 8.68 -41.81
C MET A 1 -7.60 8.24 -41.13
N ASN A 2 -7.59 8.03 -39.81
CA ASN A 2 -8.79 7.64 -39.09
C ASN A 2 -9.63 8.90 -38.88
N ASN A 3 -10.86 8.92 -39.48
CA ASN A 3 -11.82 9.96 -39.21
C ASN A 3 -12.09 10.04 -37.69
N PRO A 4 -12.16 11.24 -37.10
CA PRO A 4 -12.56 11.36 -35.70
C PRO A 4 -13.96 10.74 -35.53
N ILE A 5 -14.15 9.99 -34.45
CA ILE A 5 -15.46 9.46 -34.08
C ILE A 5 -16.34 10.68 -33.77
N THR A 6 -17.40 10.91 -34.57
CA THR A 6 -18.33 12.00 -34.35
C THR A 6 -19.70 11.54 -33.88
N LYS A 7 -19.96 10.22 -33.96
CA LYS A 7 -21.24 9.59 -33.61
C LYS A 7 -21.00 8.22 -33.00
N LEU A 8 -21.86 7.82 -32.08
CA LEU A 8 -21.79 6.54 -31.35
C LEU A 8 -23.16 5.87 -31.30
N ALA A 9 -23.17 4.56 -31.12
CA ALA A 9 -24.37 3.72 -30.93
C ALA A 9 -25.41 3.94 -32.04
N ASN A 10 -25.03 3.71 -33.32
CA ASN A 10 -25.89 3.90 -34.48
C ASN A 10 -26.52 5.31 -34.53
N ASP A 11 -25.68 6.33 -34.42
CA ASP A 11 -26.05 7.76 -34.46
C ASP A 11 -26.93 8.25 -33.28
N ARG A 12 -27.09 7.41 -32.23
CA ARG A 12 -27.84 7.84 -31.04
C ARG A 12 -27.15 8.97 -30.32
N TYR A 13 -25.83 8.93 -30.21
CA TYR A 13 -25.06 9.97 -29.54
C TYR A 13 -24.18 10.71 -30.53
N THR A 14 -24.26 12.03 -30.48
CA THR A 14 -23.35 12.91 -31.22
C THR A 14 -22.28 13.40 -30.26
N LEU A 15 -21.00 13.31 -30.68
CA LEU A 15 -19.87 13.84 -29.89
C LEU A 15 -19.65 15.30 -30.21
N GLY A 16 -19.49 16.10 -29.16
CA GLY A 16 -19.08 17.51 -29.22
C GLY A 16 -17.61 17.68 -28.87
N GLU A 17 -17.31 18.78 -28.19
CA GLU A 17 -15.95 19.10 -27.73
C GLU A 17 -15.50 18.20 -26.55
N MET A 18 -14.18 18.05 -26.41
CA MET A 18 -13.59 17.37 -25.28
C MET A 18 -13.64 18.28 -24.06
N ILE A 19 -14.30 17.83 -22.98
CA ILE A 19 -14.50 18.57 -21.73
C ILE A 19 -13.57 18.11 -20.61
N GLY A 20 -12.88 16.98 -20.80
CA GLY A 20 -11.93 16.47 -19.82
C GLY A 20 -11.03 15.37 -20.38
N THR A 21 -9.84 15.23 -19.81
CA THR A 21 -8.91 14.14 -20.12
C THR A 21 -8.42 13.51 -18.84
N GLY A 22 -8.36 12.17 -18.83
CA GLY A 22 -7.88 11.39 -17.70
C GLY A 22 -6.80 10.40 -18.09
N GLY A 23 -6.28 9.67 -17.12
CA GLY A 23 -5.21 8.69 -17.35
C GLY A 23 -5.59 7.56 -18.31
N MET A 24 -6.86 7.14 -18.35
CA MET A 24 -7.30 6.01 -19.17
C MET A 24 -8.39 6.39 -20.20
N ALA A 25 -9.07 7.49 -20.03
CA ALA A 25 -10.20 7.87 -20.89
C ALA A 25 -10.28 9.39 -21.05
N ASP A 26 -10.84 9.81 -22.18
CA ASP A 26 -11.20 11.19 -22.47
C ASP A 26 -12.71 11.36 -22.35
N VAL A 27 -13.14 12.53 -21.85
CA VAL A 27 -14.56 12.87 -21.64
C VAL A 27 -14.97 13.95 -22.62
N TYR A 28 -16.06 13.71 -23.33
CA TYR A 28 -16.61 14.61 -24.33
C TYR A 28 -18.00 15.11 -23.92
N LEU A 29 -18.32 16.33 -24.24
CA LEU A 29 -19.71 16.76 -24.33
C LEU A 29 -20.39 15.92 -25.39
N GLY A 30 -21.56 15.39 -25.10
CA GLY A 30 -22.35 14.60 -26.04
C GLY A 30 -23.81 15.04 -26.06
N PHE A 31 -24.52 14.65 -27.11
CA PHE A 31 -25.96 14.86 -27.22
C PHE A 31 -26.68 13.55 -27.54
N ASP A 32 -27.63 13.16 -26.69
CA ASP A 32 -28.53 12.01 -26.92
C ASP A 32 -29.63 12.45 -27.91
N ASN A 33 -29.49 12.07 -29.17
CA ASN A 33 -30.42 12.42 -30.23
C ASN A 33 -31.83 11.84 -30.03
N ARG A 34 -31.96 10.77 -29.27
CA ARG A 34 -33.24 10.11 -28.98
C ARG A 34 -33.99 10.79 -27.84
N LEU A 35 -33.29 11.09 -26.72
CA LEU A 35 -33.89 11.74 -25.56
C LEU A 35 -33.79 13.25 -25.57
N LYS A 36 -33.11 13.83 -26.58
CA LYS A 36 -32.92 15.28 -26.77
C LYS A 36 -32.33 15.98 -25.56
N ARG A 37 -31.25 15.44 -25.03
CA ARG A 37 -30.55 15.99 -23.87
C ARG A 37 -29.03 15.94 -24.03
N GLU A 38 -28.34 16.84 -23.38
CA GLU A 38 -26.90 16.81 -23.25
C GLU A 38 -26.46 15.69 -22.25
N VAL A 39 -25.32 15.10 -22.55
CA VAL A 39 -24.72 14.01 -21.76
C VAL A 39 -23.20 14.19 -21.74
N ALA A 40 -22.52 13.59 -20.78
CA ALA A 40 -21.08 13.40 -20.82
C ALA A 40 -20.77 12.00 -21.36
N ILE A 41 -19.80 11.90 -22.27
CA ILE A 41 -19.41 10.64 -22.89
C ILE A 41 -17.94 10.40 -22.62
N LYS A 42 -17.65 9.37 -21.78
CA LYS A 42 -16.30 8.92 -21.44
C LYS A 42 -15.88 7.84 -22.41
N ILE A 43 -14.78 8.03 -23.13
CA ILE A 43 -14.28 7.10 -24.15
C ILE A 43 -12.92 6.59 -23.73
N LEU A 44 -12.72 5.27 -23.71
CA LEU A 44 -11.41 4.67 -23.43
C LEU A 44 -10.39 5.08 -24.51
N ARG A 45 -9.22 5.54 -24.09
CA ARG A 45 -8.17 5.98 -25.03
C ARG A 45 -7.74 4.82 -25.94
N ARG A 46 -7.52 5.12 -27.21
CA ARG A 46 -7.21 4.12 -28.26
C ARG A 46 -5.93 3.32 -28.00
N ASP A 47 -4.92 3.93 -27.35
CA ASP A 47 -3.69 3.26 -26.95
C ASP A 47 -3.95 2.17 -25.90
N LEU A 48 -4.90 2.40 -24.98
CA LEU A 48 -5.30 1.48 -23.93
C LEU A 48 -6.41 0.50 -24.37
N ALA A 49 -7.23 0.87 -25.35
CA ALA A 49 -8.29 0.01 -25.89
C ALA A 49 -7.75 -1.29 -26.54
N LYS A 50 -6.45 -1.34 -26.85
CA LYS A 50 -5.78 -2.55 -27.37
C LYS A 50 -5.47 -3.58 -26.28
N ASP A 51 -5.47 -3.18 -25.02
CA ASP A 51 -5.20 -4.07 -23.89
C ASP A 51 -6.52 -4.56 -23.28
N PRO A 52 -6.82 -5.88 -23.36
CA PRO A 52 -8.05 -6.46 -22.84
C PRO A 52 -8.29 -6.18 -21.34
N ALA A 53 -7.22 -6.00 -20.56
CA ALA A 53 -7.33 -5.72 -19.13
C ALA A 53 -7.92 -4.31 -18.89
N PHE A 54 -7.52 -3.30 -19.67
CA PHE A 54 -8.12 -1.95 -19.59
C PHE A 54 -9.57 -1.94 -20.05
N VAL A 55 -9.89 -2.66 -21.14
CA VAL A 55 -11.26 -2.80 -21.63
C VAL A 55 -12.17 -3.47 -20.59
N ALA A 56 -11.72 -4.56 -19.98
CA ALA A 56 -12.46 -5.26 -18.94
C ALA A 56 -12.71 -4.36 -17.70
N ARG A 57 -11.72 -3.60 -17.28
CA ARG A 57 -11.83 -2.64 -16.17
C ARG A 57 -12.85 -1.54 -16.49
N PHE A 58 -12.76 -0.95 -17.68
CA PHE A 58 -13.66 0.10 -18.12
C PHE A 58 -15.13 -0.35 -18.19
N ARG A 59 -15.37 -1.57 -18.71
CA ARG A 59 -16.71 -2.19 -18.73
C ARG A 59 -17.23 -2.49 -17.32
N LYS A 60 -16.36 -2.97 -16.42
CA LYS A 60 -16.73 -3.26 -15.03
C LYS A 60 -17.12 -1.98 -14.27
N GLU A 61 -16.42 -0.87 -14.52
CA GLU A 61 -16.75 0.45 -13.98
C GLU A 61 -18.16 0.89 -14.44
N ALA A 62 -18.46 0.76 -15.74
CA ALA A 62 -19.77 1.08 -16.29
C ALA A 62 -20.90 0.27 -15.66
N LEU A 63 -20.69 -1.05 -15.51
CA LEU A 63 -21.69 -1.96 -14.92
C LEU A 63 -22.00 -1.62 -13.46
N ALA A 64 -20.98 -1.32 -12.68
CA ALA A 64 -21.18 -0.99 -11.27
C ALA A 64 -21.86 0.37 -11.07
N ALA A 65 -21.38 1.40 -11.77
CA ALA A 65 -21.99 2.72 -11.69
C ALA A 65 -23.41 2.74 -12.27
N GLY A 66 -23.70 1.90 -13.28
CA GLY A 66 -25.03 1.77 -13.91
C GLY A 66 -26.12 1.24 -12.97
N GLY A 67 -25.75 0.54 -11.89
CA GLY A 67 -26.68 0.08 -10.85
C GLY A 67 -27.02 1.11 -9.79
N LEU A 68 -26.34 2.29 -9.79
CA LEU A 68 -26.52 3.31 -8.76
C LEU A 68 -27.47 4.43 -9.23
N ASN A 69 -28.44 4.75 -8.39
CA ASN A 69 -29.37 5.88 -8.61
C ASN A 69 -29.52 6.70 -7.33
N HIS A 70 -28.70 7.74 -7.18
CA HIS A 70 -28.66 8.60 -6.00
C HIS A 70 -28.33 10.05 -6.42
N PRO A 71 -28.98 11.09 -5.86
CA PRO A 71 -28.74 12.47 -6.23
C PRO A 71 -27.27 12.92 -6.07
N GLY A 72 -26.53 12.35 -5.12
CA GLY A 72 -25.12 12.62 -4.89
C GLY A 72 -24.15 11.75 -5.71
N ILE A 73 -24.64 10.97 -6.69
CA ILE A 73 -23.82 10.11 -7.57
C ILE A 73 -24.10 10.48 -9.01
N VAL A 74 -23.07 10.56 -9.86
CA VAL A 74 -23.24 10.78 -11.31
C VAL A 74 -23.92 9.55 -11.92
N ALA A 75 -25.07 9.77 -12.57
CA ALA A 75 -25.84 8.70 -13.16
C ALA A 75 -25.19 8.20 -14.46
N VAL A 76 -25.05 6.88 -14.62
CA VAL A 76 -24.67 6.24 -15.88
C VAL A 76 -25.94 5.88 -16.64
N TYR A 77 -26.04 6.34 -17.90
CA TYR A 77 -27.22 6.15 -18.73
C TYR A 77 -27.10 5.03 -19.73
N ASP A 78 -25.88 4.78 -20.23
CA ASP A 78 -25.62 3.79 -21.26
C ASP A 78 -24.14 3.45 -21.32
N SER A 79 -23.80 2.32 -21.94
CA SER A 79 -22.42 1.95 -22.26
C SER A 79 -22.41 1.12 -23.55
N GLY A 80 -21.34 1.24 -24.30
CA GLY A 80 -21.22 0.53 -25.57
C GLY A 80 -19.80 0.53 -26.08
N GLU A 81 -19.66 0.13 -27.33
CA GLU A 81 -18.39 0.11 -28.05
C GLU A 81 -18.61 0.57 -29.48
N GLU A 82 -17.73 1.43 -29.98
CA GLU A 82 -17.74 1.92 -31.35
C GLU A 82 -16.31 1.93 -31.88
N ASN A 83 -16.07 1.28 -33.05
CA ASN A 83 -14.73 1.18 -33.66
C ASN A 83 -13.64 0.73 -32.69
N ASP A 84 -13.87 -0.36 -31.96
CA ASP A 84 -12.99 -0.93 -30.94
C ASP A 84 -12.66 0.03 -29.78
N SER A 85 -13.49 1.06 -29.58
CA SER A 85 -13.36 2.03 -28.49
C SER A 85 -14.57 1.93 -27.55
N PRO A 86 -14.43 1.36 -26.37
CA PRO A 86 -15.48 1.34 -25.34
C PRO A 86 -15.82 2.76 -24.87
N PHE A 87 -17.12 3.01 -24.66
CA PHE A 87 -17.61 4.28 -24.14
C PHE A 87 -18.66 4.10 -23.04
N ILE A 88 -18.79 5.13 -22.19
CA ILE A 88 -19.82 5.25 -21.14
C ILE A 88 -20.52 6.57 -21.33
N VAL A 89 -21.86 6.55 -21.35
CA VAL A 89 -22.72 7.73 -21.41
C VAL A 89 -23.26 8.01 -20.02
N MET A 90 -23.05 9.22 -19.53
CA MET A 90 -23.39 9.59 -18.15
C MET A 90 -23.99 11.00 -18.06
N GLU A 91 -24.51 11.33 -16.90
CA GLU A 91 -25.00 12.64 -16.54
C GLU A 91 -23.94 13.71 -16.80
N LEU A 92 -24.30 14.75 -17.54
CA LEU A 92 -23.47 15.94 -17.68
C LEU A 92 -23.66 16.84 -16.45
N ILE A 93 -22.57 17.06 -15.71
CA ILE A 93 -22.60 17.92 -14.53
C ILE A 93 -22.08 19.31 -14.89
N ASN A 94 -22.95 20.30 -14.75
CA ASN A 94 -22.58 21.72 -14.85
C ASN A 94 -21.95 22.17 -13.51
N GLY A 95 -20.63 22.05 -13.42
CA GLY A 95 -19.89 22.32 -12.19
C GLY A 95 -18.39 22.17 -12.37
N ILE A 96 -17.68 22.21 -11.26
CA ILE A 96 -16.22 22.02 -11.20
C ILE A 96 -15.87 20.88 -10.26
N THR A 97 -14.69 20.29 -10.43
CA THR A 97 -14.20 19.29 -9.49
C THR A 97 -13.84 19.95 -8.16
N LEU A 98 -13.95 19.18 -7.05
CA LEU A 98 -13.50 19.66 -5.74
C LEU A 98 -12.02 20.04 -5.76
N ARG A 99 -11.19 19.37 -6.56
CA ARG A 99 -9.78 19.74 -6.77
C ARG A 99 -9.64 21.15 -7.33
N GLN A 100 -10.43 21.50 -8.34
CA GLN A 100 -10.44 22.84 -8.92
C GLN A 100 -10.95 23.88 -7.92
N LEU A 101 -12.00 23.56 -7.16
CA LEU A 101 -12.50 24.46 -6.11
C LEU A 101 -11.43 24.75 -5.04
N MET A 102 -10.74 23.72 -4.55
CA MET A 102 -9.65 23.85 -3.57
C MET A 102 -8.44 24.66 -4.06
N GLN A 103 -8.29 24.78 -5.39
CA GLN A 103 -7.23 25.60 -6.01
C GLN A 103 -7.66 27.06 -6.22
N GLN A 104 -8.97 27.31 -6.33
CA GLN A 104 -9.53 28.64 -6.64
C GLN A 104 -9.84 29.46 -5.39
N GLU A 105 -10.23 28.82 -4.30
CA GLU A 105 -10.67 29.50 -3.07
C GLU A 105 -10.36 28.73 -1.80
N ASP A 106 -10.22 29.45 -0.69
CA ASP A 106 -10.21 28.86 0.64
C ASP A 106 -11.63 28.43 1.03
N ILE A 107 -11.82 27.12 1.19
CA ILE A 107 -13.11 26.54 1.53
C ILE A 107 -13.37 26.73 3.04
N SER A 108 -14.47 27.39 3.39
CA SER A 108 -14.85 27.58 4.78
C SER A 108 -15.09 26.25 5.50
N LEU A 109 -14.92 26.24 6.84
CA LEU A 109 -15.18 25.05 7.65
C LEU A 109 -16.59 24.49 7.41
N PHE A 110 -17.61 25.36 7.41
CA PHE A 110 -18.99 24.94 7.18
C PHE A 110 -19.16 24.25 5.82
N LYS A 111 -18.63 24.86 4.75
CA LYS A 111 -18.69 24.29 3.39
C LYS A 111 -17.93 22.97 3.30
N SER A 112 -16.78 22.85 3.99
CA SER A 112 -16.02 21.58 4.09
C SER A 112 -16.84 20.47 4.71
N LEU A 113 -17.54 20.74 5.82
CA LEU A 113 -18.36 19.75 6.51
C LEU A 113 -19.59 19.35 5.68
N GLU A 114 -20.24 20.28 4.98
CA GLU A 114 -21.34 19.97 4.05
C GLU A 114 -20.87 19.12 2.86
N ILE A 115 -19.68 19.37 2.31
CA ILE A 115 -19.08 18.55 1.25
C ILE A 115 -18.86 17.12 1.77
N ILE A 116 -18.24 16.94 2.94
CA ILE A 116 -18.02 15.63 3.55
C ILE A 116 -19.34 14.92 3.82
N LYS A 117 -20.35 15.63 4.28
CA LYS A 117 -21.70 15.10 4.50
C LYS A 117 -22.32 14.54 3.22
N GLY A 118 -22.27 15.30 2.13
CA GLY A 118 -22.80 14.85 0.83
C GLY A 118 -22.07 13.61 0.28
N ILE A 119 -20.74 13.54 0.44
CA ILE A 119 -19.96 12.37 0.05
C ILE A 119 -20.34 11.16 0.91
N LEU A 120 -20.48 11.33 2.24
CA LEU A 120 -20.89 10.23 3.14
C LEU A 120 -22.27 9.67 2.76
N GLN A 121 -23.23 10.51 2.39
CA GLN A 121 -24.55 10.07 1.94
C GLN A 121 -24.46 9.23 0.65
N ALA A 122 -23.62 9.64 -0.31
CA ALA A 122 -23.37 8.89 -1.54
C ALA A 122 -22.69 7.54 -1.26
N LEU A 123 -21.69 7.52 -0.36
CA LEU A 123 -21.00 6.30 0.04
C LEU A 123 -21.91 5.34 0.83
N ASP A 124 -22.74 5.84 1.76
CA ASP A 124 -23.72 5.02 2.48
C ASP A 124 -24.66 4.29 1.51
N TYR A 125 -25.15 5.02 0.49
CA TYR A 125 -26.00 4.43 -0.54
C TYR A 125 -25.26 3.36 -1.34
N SER A 126 -24.06 3.66 -1.87
CA SER A 126 -23.31 2.70 -2.71
C SER A 126 -22.87 1.46 -1.93
N HIS A 127 -22.44 1.62 -0.69
CA HIS A 127 -22.04 0.49 0.18
C HIS A 127 -23.23 -0.43 0.49
N LYS A 128 -24.43 0.11 0.70
CA LYS A 128 -25.67 -0.68 0.86
C LYS A 128 -26.03 -1.47 -0.40
N GLN A 129 -25.61 -1.01 -1.58
CA GLN A 129 -25.73 -1.76 -2.86
C GLN A 129 -24.56 -2.73 -3.09
N GLY A 130 -23.63 -2.87 -2.13
CA GLY A 130 -22.44 -3.73 -2.27
C GLY A 130 -21.35 -3.15 -3.17
N ILE A 131 -21.43 -1.85 -3.51
CA ILE A 131 -20.49 -1.18 -4.42
C ILE A 131 -19.56 -0.28 -3.62
N ILE A 132 -18.26 -0.57 -3.70
CA ILE A 132 -17.17 0.17 -3.04
C ILE A 132 -16.50 1.05 -4.09
N HIS A 133 -16.24 2.32 -3.75
CA HIS A 133 -15.70 3.29 -4.70
C HIS A 133 -14.19 3.08 -4.98
N ARG A 134 -13.36 2.87 -3.95
CA ARG A 134 -11.92 2.56 -3.99
C ARG A 134 -10.99 3.67 -4.53
N ASP A 135 -11.51 4.82 -4.92
CA ASP A 135 -10.72 5.95 -5.44
C ASP A 135 -11.33 7.30 -5.04
N ILE A 136 -11.74 7.46 -3.78
CA ILE A 136 -12.25 8.73 -3.25
C ILE A 136 -11.08 9.73 -3.17
N LYS A 137 -11.23 10.83 -3.93
CA LYS A 137 -10.26 11.94 -4.01
C LYS A 137 -10.94 13.19 -4.54
N PRO A 138 -10.37 14.40 -4.37
CA PRO A 138 -11.00 15.65 -4.84
C PRO A 138 -11.29 15.69 -6.34
N GLY A 139 -10.50 14.98 -7.16
CA GLY A 139 -10.72 14.91 -8.61
C GLY A 139 -11.96 14.10 -9.03
N ASN A 140 -12.46 13.22 -8.16
CA ASN A 140 -13.62 12.36 -8.40
C ASN A 140 -14.89 12.89 -7.70
N ILE A 141 -14.85 14.12 -7.18
CA ILE A 141 -15.99 14.81 -6.59
C ILE A 141 -16.25 16.06 -7.40
N MET A 142 -17.47 16.22 -7.92
CA MET A 142 -17.93 17.44 -8.58
C MET A 142 -18.86 18.23 -7.68
N ILE A 143 -18.82 19.54 -7.83
CA ILE A 143 -19.69 20.49 -7.15
C ILE A 143 -20.43 21.27 -8.22
N THR A 144 -21.76 21.19 -8.21
CA THR A 144 -22.62 21.90 -9.14
C THR A 144 -22.66 23.40 -8.85
N GLY A 145 -23.16 24.20 -9.78
CA GLY A 145 -23.39 25.63 -9.54
C GLY A 145 -24.37 25.94 -8.40
N SER A 146 -25.23 24.97 -8.01
CA SER A 146 -26.13 25.05 -6.84
C SER A 146 -25.43 24.64 -5.53
N GLY A 147 -24.22 24.10 -5.59
CA GLY A 147 -23.47 23.61 -4.43
C GLY A 147 -23.70 22.13 -4.12
N ASP A 148 -24.47 21.41 -4.93
CA ASP A 148 -24.73 19.98 -4.74
C ASP A 148 -23.47 19.16 -5.06
N ILE A 149 -23.30 18.06 -4.32
CA ILE A 149 -22.16 17.15 -4.45
C ILE A 149 -22.52 16.00 -5.39
N LYS A 150 -21.62 15.68 -6.32
CA LYS A 150 -21.72 14.53 -7.21
C LYS A 150 -20.43 13.71 -7.16
N VAL A 151 -20.52 12.49 -6.65
CA VAL A 151 -19.43 11.50 -6.67
C VAL A 151 -19.42 10.83 -8.04
N MET A 152 -18.25 10.78 -8.68
CA MET A 152 -18.05 10.21 -10.01
C MET A 152 -16.94 9.16 -10.00
N ASP A 153 -16.86 8.37 -11.08
CA ASP A 153 -15.77 7.40 -11.33
C ASP A 153 -15.60 6.36 -10.21
N PHE A 154 -16.61 5.50 -10.00
CA PHE A 154 -16.52 4.36 -9.08
C PHE A 154 -15.40 3.41 -9.50
N GLY A 155 -14.28 3.47 -8.79
CA GLY A 155 -12.98 2.90 -9.15
C GLY A 155 -12.85 1.39 -8.99
N ILE A 156 -13.74 0.59 -9.60
CA ILE A 156 -13.66 -0.87 -9.63
C ILE A 156 -12.38 -1.35 -10.36
N ALA A 157 -11.75 -0.47 -11.13
CA ALA A 157 -10.48 -0.72 -11.83
C ALA A 157 -9.29 -1.04 -10.91
N ARG A 158 -9.41 -0.85 -9.58
CA ARG A 158 -8.38 -1.14 -8.57
C ARG A 158 -8.64 -2.41 -7.75
N ALA A 159 -9.65 -3.21 -8.11
CA ALA A 159 -9.77 -4.55 -7.55
C ALA A 159 -8.52 -5.34 -7.97
N THR A 160 -7.80 -5.87 -7.00
CA THR A 160 -6.76 -6.87 -7.24
C THR A 160 -7.33 -7.92 -8.20
N ASP A 161 -6.74 -8.04 -9.39
CA ASP A 161 -6.94 -9.23 -10.20
C ASP A 161 -6.58 -10.42 -9.30
N ASP A 162 -7.40 -11.46 -9.31
CA ASP A 162 -7.22 -12.72 -8.55
C ASP A 162 -5.88 -13.43 -8.79
N ASN A 163 -4.98 -12.86 -9.57
CA ASN A 163 -3.69 -13.38 -10.00
C ASN A 163 -2.47 -12.57 -9.54
N GLY A 164 -2.54 -11.76 -8.49
CA GLY A 164 -1.31 -11.21 -7.86
C GLY A 164 -0.41 -10.37 -8.78
N ALA A 165 -0.92 -9.85 -9.89
CA ALA A 165 -0.12 -9.06 -10.83
C ALA A 165 0.14 -7.66 -10.27
N THR A 166 1.35 -7.42 -10.02
CA THR A 166 2.13 -6.29 -9.52
C THR A 166 1.49 -4.91 -9.71
N MET A 167 1.23 -4.23 -8.58
CA MET A 167 0.81 -2.83 -8.44
C MET A 167 1.74 -1.77 -9.08
N THR A 168 2.82 -2.16 -9.73
CA THR A 168 3.92 -1.26 -10.12
C THR A 168 3.66 -0.36 -11.33
N ASN A 169 2.70 -0.67 -12.20
CA ASN A 169 2.51 0.10 -13.45
C ASN A 169 1.41 1.17 -13.41
N THR A 170 0.62 1.27 -12.33
CA THR A 170 -0.50 2.24 -12.24
C THR A 170 -0.18 3.48 -11.38
N TRP A 171 1.00 3.55 -10.77
CA TRP A 171 1.40 4.58 -9.79
C TRP A 171 1.97 5.86 -10.41
N ASN A 172 2.01 5.99 -11.74
CA ASN A 172 2.63 7.15 -12.43
C ASN A 172 1.88 8.49 -12.27
N VAL A 173 0.82 8.56 -11.45
CA VAL A 173 0.13 9.82 -11.15
C VAL A 173 0.37 10.19 -9.69
N VAL A 174 1.29 11.09 -9.44
CA VAL A 174 1.74 11.59 -8.12
C VAL A 174 0.60 12.04 -7.20
N GLY A 175 -0.57 12.44 -7.71
CA GLY A 175 -1.70 12.93 -6.92
C GLY A 175 -2.60 11.87 -6.28
N THR A 176 -2.55 10.60 -6.70
CA THR A 176 -3.50 9.56 -6.27
C THR A 176 -3.07 8.85 -4.99
N ALA A 177 -1.78 8.79 -4.69
CA ALA A 177 -1.25 8.11 -3.50
C ALA A 177 -1.69 8.77 -2.18
N GLN A 178 -2.03 10.06 -2.19
CA GLN A 178 -2.40 10.86 -1.01
C GLN A 178 -3.69 10.42 -0.31
N TYR A 179 -4.54 9.65 -0.99
CA TYR A 179 -5.85 9.21 -0.47
C TYR A 179 -5.95 7.69 -0.35
N LEU A 180 -4.83 6.99 -0.49
CA LEU A 180 -4.78 5.54 -0.48
C LEU A 180 -4.99 5.01 0.94
N SER A 181 -5.82 3.98 1.09
CA SER A 181 -5.93 3.32 2.40
C SER A 181 -4.73 2.40 2.67
N PRO A 182 -4.37 2.11 3.94
CA PRO A 182 -3.30 1.19 4.29
C PRO A 182 -3.43 -0.17 3.62
N GLU A 183 -4.64 -0.76 3.62
CA GLU A 183 -4.93 -2.04 2.98
C GLU A 183 -4.74 -1.99 1.46
N GLN A 184 -5.09 -0.89 0.81
CA GLN A 184 -4.79 -0.71 -0.61
C GLN A 184 -3.29 -0.57 -0.86
N ALA A 185 -2.57 0.12 0.03
CA ALA A 185 -1.11 0.28 -0.07
C ALA A 185 -0.37 -1.04 0.12
N THR A 186 -0.91 -1.97 0.90
CA THR A 186 -0.34 -3.31 1.13
C THR A 186 -0.86 -4.38 0.17
N GLY A 187 -1.84 -4.05 -0.71
CA GLY A 187 -2.44 -5.01 -1.63
C GLY A 187 -3.47 -5.94 -0.98
N GLU A 188 -3.93 -5.60 0.20
CA GLU A 188 -5.01 -6.31 0.89
C GLU A 188 -6.38 -5.96 0.30
N ILE A 189 -7.40 -6.74 0.67
CA ILE A 189 -8.77 -6.52 0.16
C ILE A 189 -9.34 -5.23 0.75
N ALA A 190 -9.70 -4.28 -0.14
CA ALA A 190 -10.37 -3.04 0.21
C ALA A 190 -11.89 -3.25 0.33
N ASP A 191 -12.48 -2.76 1.42
CA ASP A 191 -13.93 -2.72 1.67
C ASP A 191 -14.43 -1.28 1.87
N GLY A 192 -15.69 -1.09 2.27
CA GLY A 192 -16.27 0.24 2.48
C GLY A 192 -15.49 1.12 3.47
N ARG A 193 -14.76 0.53 4.42
CA ARG A 193 -13.90 1.24 5.38
C ARG A 193 -12.65 1.84 4.72
N SER A 194 -12.25 1.34 3.55
CA SER A 194 -11.20 1.95 2.73
C SER A 194 -11.66 3.28 2.13
N ASP A 195 -12.91 3.36 1.65
CA ASP A 195 -13.49 4.61 1.16
C ASP A 195 -13.62 5.64 2.28
N LEU A 196 -14.01 5.21 3.48
CA LEU A 196 -14.06 6.09 4.66
C LEU A 196 -12.69 6.64 5.02
N TYR A 197 -11.63 5.82 4.96
CA TYR A 197 -10.25 6.27 5.16
C TYR A 197 -9.85 7.32 4.12
N SER A 198 -10.11 7.06 2.84
CA SER A 198 -9.83 8.00 1.75
C SER A 198 -10.59 9.31 1.93
N LEU A 199 -11.86 9.24 2.37
CA LEU A 199 -12.65 10.42 2.76
C LEU A 199 -12.06 11.14 3.97
N GLY A 200 -11.51 10.41 4.95
CA GLY A 200 -10.76 10.97 6.07
C GLY A 200 -9.53 11.78 5.62
N CYS A 201 -8.77 11.27 4.63
CA CYS A 201 -7.67 12.02 4.03
C CYS A 201 -8.15 13.30 3.35
N LEU A 202 -9.26 13.23 2.61
CA LEU A 202 -9.89 14.39 1.98
C LEU A 202 -10.42 15.40 3.01
N MET A 203 -11.06 14.93 4.07
CA MET A 203 -11.52 15.76 5.19
C MET A 203 -10.34 16.49 5.86
N TYR A 204 -9.25 15.79 6.13
CA TYR A 204 -8.05 16.40 6.68
C TYR A 204 -7.49 17.50 5.77
N GLU A 205 -7.42 17.25 4.46
CA GLU A 205 -6.96 18.24 3.48
C GLU A 205 -7.89 19.46 3.39
N LEU A 206 -9.20 19.27 3.39
CA LEU A 206 -10.19 20.37 3.41
C LEU A 206 -10.06 21.25 4.66
N LEU A 207 -9.78 20.65 5.82
CA LEU A 207 -9.66 21.37 7.09
C LEU A 207 -8.31 22.08 7.26
N THR A 208 -7.22 21.52 6.71
CA THR A 208 -5.85 22.01 6.98
C THR A 208 -5.20 22.66 5.76
N GLY A 209 -5.72 22.42 4.55
CA GLY A 209 -5.11 22.83 3.28
C GLY A 209 -4.02 21.87 2.78
N LYS A 210 -3.76 20.76 3.49
CA LYS A 210 -2.74 19.77 3.11
C LYS A 210 -3.21 18.35 3.41
N PRO A 211 -2.88 17.34 2.59
CA PRO A 211 -3.18 15.96 2.91
C PRO A 211 -2.44 15.48 4.17
N PRO A 212 -2.95 14.46 4.89
CA PRO A 212 -2.37 14.00 6.16
C PRO A 212 -0.98 13.39 6.00
N PHE A 213 -0.68 12.83 4.83
CA PHE A 213 0.60 12.20 4.52
C PHE A 213 1.12 12.70 3.19
N THR A 214 2.40 13.11 3.16
CA THR A 214 3.07 13.69 1.99
C THR A 214 4.47 13.11 1.85
N GLY A 215 5.00 13.05 0.64
CA GLY A 215 6.35 12.53 0.39
C GLY A 215 6.77 12.79 -1.06
N ASP A 216 8.07 12.64 -1.33
CA ASP A 216 8.66 12.95 -2.62
C ASP A 216 8.28 11.93 -3.72
N THR A 217 7.86 10.73 -3.32
CA THR A 217 7.45 9.67 -4.24
C THR A 217 6.11 9.05 -3.82
N PRO A 218 5.30 8.51 -4.75
CA PRO A 218 4.08 7.79 -4.42
C PRO A 218 4.30 6.64 -3.44
N VAL A 219 5.45 5.97 -3.51
CA VAL A 219 5.82 4.87 -2.61
C VAL A 219 6.05 5.37 -1.19
N SER A 220 6.74 6.52 -1.02
CA SER A 220 6.95 7.12 0.31
C SER A 220 5.64 7.56 0.95
N VAL A 221 4.70 8.10 0.17
CA VAL A 221 3.35 8.45 0.65
C VAL A 221 2.58 7.19 1.06
N ALA A 222 2.59 6.14 0.23
CA ALA A 222 1.94 4.87 0.54
C ALA A 222 2.48 4.24 1.85
N TYR A 223 3.81 4.28 2.05
CA TYR A 223 4.42 3.82 3.29
C TYR A 223 3.93 4.60 4.52
N GLN A 224 3.75 5.93 4.41
CA GLN A 224 3.22 6.74 5.49
C GLN A 224 1.77 6.40 5.83
N HIS A 225 0.93 6.07 4.84
CA HIS A 225 -0.42 5.57 5.08
C HIS A 225 -0.41 4.30 5.94
N VAL A 226 0.57 3.42 5.78
CA VAL A 226 0.70 2.17 6.56
C VAL A 226 1.25 2.43 7.96
N SER A 227 2.27 3.28 8.11
CA SER A 227 3.10 3.31 9.32
C SER A 227 3.14 4.64 10.08
N ALA A 228 3.00 5.80 9.40
CA ALA A 228 3.18 7.09 10.06
C ALA A 228 2.02 7.45 10.99
N PRO A 229 2.27 8.03 12.17
CA PRO A 229 1.22 8.54 13.04
C PRO A 229 0.53 9.75 12.38
N LEU A 230 -0.76 9.92 12.68
CA LEU A 230 -1.50 11.11 12.27
C LEU A 230 -1.08 12.31 13.12
N ILE A 231 -0.77 13.43 12.46
CA ILE A 231 -0.63 14.73 13.13
C ILE A 231 -2.04 15.31 13.29
N PRO A 232 -2.48 15.70 14.51
CA PRO A 232 -3.80 16.28 14.70
C PRO A 232 -3.98 17.55 13.83
N ALA A 233 -5.16 17.70 13.22
CA ALA A 233 -5.46 18.84 12.35
C ALA A 233 -5.40 20.17 13.12
N SER A 234 -5.76 20.18 14.40
CA SER A 234 -5.65 21.33 15.30
C SER A 234 -4.20 21.81 15.50
N THR A 235 -3.20 20.96 15.29
CA THR A 235 -1.77 21.37 15.29
C THR A 235 -1.47 22.35 14.15
N LEU A 236 -2.13 22.18 13.00
CA LEU A 236 -1.97 23.05 11.82
C LEU A 236 -2.97 24.20 11.81
N LYS A 237 -4.14 24.01 12.38
CA LYS A 237 -5.24 24.98 12.48
C LYS A 237 -5.77 25.02 13.92
N PRO A 238 -5.16 25.81 14.83
CA PRO A 238 -5.48 25.81 16.26
C PRO A 238 -6.94 26.11 16.64
N ASN A 239 -7.70 26.72 15.72
CA ASN A 239 -9.11 27.06 15.94
C ASN A 239 -10.08 25.94 15.57
N LEU A 240 -9.61 24.75 15.16
CA LEU A 240 -10.47 23.62 14.90
C LEU A 240 -10.97 22.97 16.20
N ASP A 241 -12.23 22.55 16.18
CA ASP A 241 -12.83 21.81 17.30
C ASP A 241 -12.11 20.47 17.51
N SER A 242 -11.80 20.15 18.75
CA SER A 242 -11.17 18.89 19.15
C SER A 242 -11.98 17.64 18.75
N ASN A 243 -13.29 17.76 18.55
CA ASN A 243 -14.13 16.69 18.03
C ASN A 243 -13.79 16.34 16.57
N LEU A 244 -13.32 17.32 15.77
CA LEU A 244 -12.83 17.04 14.40
C LEU A 244 -11.52 16.24 14.43
N ASP A 245 -10.59 16.57 15.32
CA ASP A 245 -9.39 15.76 15.51
C ASP A 245 -9.74 14.31 15.90
N ARG A 246 -10.73 14.16 16.80
CA ARG A 246 -11.18 12.83 17.21
C ARG A 246 -11.82 12.05 16.07
N MET A 247 -12.65 12.68 15.24
CA MET A 247 -13.19 12.04 14.03
C MET A 247 -12.07 11.59 13.08
N LEU A 248 -11.09 12.46 12.85
CA LEU A 248 -9.93 12.16 11.99
C LEU A 248 -9.08 11.03 12.57
N GLU A 249 -8.85 11.00 13.89
CA GLU A 249 -8.13 9.92 14.56
C GLU A 249 -8.83 8.56 14.37
N VAL A 250 -10.16 8.54 14.44
CA VAL A 250 -10.94 7.32 14.20
C VAL A 250 -10.88 6.91 12.73
N VAL A 251 -11.24 7.80 11.81
CA VAL A 251 -11.37 7.44 10.39
C VAL A 251 -10.03 7.11 9.74
N LEU A 252 -8.92 7.75 10.18
CA LEU A 252 -7.56 7.52 9.69
C LEU A 252 -6.78 6.47 10.50
N ALA A 253 -7.46 5.70 11.37
CA ALA A 253 -6.84 4.57 12.06
C ALA A 253 -6.29 3.56 11.05
N LYS A 254 -5.05 3.08 11.28
CA LYS A 254 -4.35 2.18 10.34
C LYS A 254 -5.10 0.85 10.18
N ASN A 255 -5.54 0.26 11.30
CA ASN A 255 -6.34 -0.96 11.29
C ASN A 255 -7.81 -0.64 10.97
N PRO A 256 -8.41 -1.21 9.90
CA PRO A 256 -9.81 -0.99 9.53
C PRO A 256 -10.82 -1.26 10.66
N ASN A 257 -10.52 -2.20 11.55
CA ASN A 257 -11.39 -2.55 12.68
C ASN A 257 -11.46 -1.46 13.78
N ASN A 258 -10.58 -0.48 13.73
CA ASN A 258 -10.55 0.67 14.64
C ASN A 258 -11.19 1.91 14.03
N ARG A 259 -11.65 1.84 12.75
CA ARG A 259 -12.33 2.94 12.05
C ARG A 259 -13.84 2.90 12.29
N TYR A 260 -14.55 3.90 11.75
CA TYR A 260 -15.98 3.77 11.50
C TYR A 260 -16.25 2.52 10.67
N GLN A 261 -17.22 1.70 11.05
CA GLN A 261 -17.51 0.45 10.37
C GLN A 261 -18.42 0.61 9.15
N ASP A 262 -19.16 1.72 9.08
CA ASP A 262 -19.99 2.11 7.95
C ASP A 262 -20.07 3.65 7.83
N ALA A 263 -20.55 4.12 6.67
CA ALA A 263 -20.67 5.54 6.38
C ALA A 263 -21.71 6.23 7.27
N GLN A 264 -22.74 5.51 7.71
CA GLN A 264 -23.80 6.05 8.56
C GLN A 264 -23.29 6.40 9.96
N ALA A 265 -22.42 5.57 10.54
CA ALA A 265 -21.80 5.86 11.83
C ALA A 265 -20.92 7.11 11.78
N MET A 266 -20.15 7.28 10.68
CA MET A 266 -19.35 8.49 10.48
C MET A 266 -20.23 9.72 10.24
N LEU A 267 -21.33 9.59 9.48
CA LEU A 267 -22.29 10.66 9.23
C LEU A 267 -22.97 11.14 10.52
N ALA A 268 -23.36 10.21 11.39
CA ALA A 268 -23.97 10.54 12.67
C ALA A 268 -23.02 11.35 13.57
N ASP A 269 -21.74 10.98 13.65
CA ASP A 269 -20.76 11.75 14.41
C ASP A 269 -20.45 13.11 13.75
N LEU A 270 -20.42 13.20 12.41
CA LEU A 270 -20.28 14.47 11.69
C LEU A 270 -21.44 15.43 12.01
N GLU A 271 -22.69 14.94 12.01
CA GLU A 271 -23.87 15.75 12.35
C GLU A 271 -23.85 16.24 13.80
N ARG A 272 -23.28 15.44 14.72
CA ARG A 272 -23.06 15.87 16.10
C ARG A 272 -22.05 17.01 16.19
N VAL A 273 -20.93 16.86 15.47
CA VAL A 273 -19.88 17.91 15.43
C VAL A 273 -20.44 19.22 14.84
N ILE A 274 -21.23 19.15 13.78
CA ILE A 274 -21.90 20.34 13.20
C ILE A 274 -22.81 21.03 14.25
N LYS A 275 -23.42 20.27 15.16
CA LYS A 275 -24.26 20.80 16.26
C LYS A 275 -23.45 21.23 17.49
N GLY A 276 -22.11 21.07 17.49
CA GLY A 276 -21.25 21.32 18.65
C GLY A 276 -21.34 20.24 19.74
N GLU A 277 -21.84 19.05 19.40
CA GLU A 277 -21.94 17.91 20.30
C GLU A 277 -20.70 17.00 20.21
N PRO A 278 -20.33 16.29 21.29
CA PRO A 278 -19.17 15.40 21.26
C PRO A 278 -19.42 14.16 20.39
N VAL A 279 -18.35 13.67 19.75
CA VAL A 279 -18.34 12.38 19.01
C VAL A 279 -18.61 11.21 19.95
N THR A 280 -19.39 10.26 19.49
CA THR A 280 -19.79 9.08 20.30
C THR A 280 -18.89 7.88 20.07
N THR A 281 -18.26 7.78 18.92
CA THR A 281 -17.38 6.66 18.56
C THR A 281 -16.15 6.62 19.45
N LYS A 282 -16.02 5.53 20.22
CA LYS A 282 -14.89 5.32 21.12
C LYS A 282 -13.69 4.78 20.32
N ILE A 283 -12.57 5.47 20.41
CA ILE A 283 -11.30 4.92 19.94
C ILE A 283 -11.00 3.70 20.82
N LYS A 284 -10.91 2.51 20.21
CA LYS A 284 -10.30 1.36 20.87
C LYS A 284 -8.81 1.68 21.01
N LYS A 285 -8.44 2.33 22.12
CA LYS A 285 -7.01 2.47 22.45
C LYS A 285 -6.45 1.06 22.58
N VAL A 286 -5.74 0.62 21.57
CA VAL A 286 -4.84 -0.53 21.71
C VAL A 286 -3.76 -0.07 22.66
N ILE A 287 -3.96 -0.35 23.95
CA ILE A 287 -2.92 -0.15 24.95
C ILE A 287 -1.79 -1.10 24.51
N PRO A 288 -0.61 -0.60 24.11
CA PRO A 288 0.47 -1.48 23.71
C PRO A 288 0.72 -2.46 24.84
N LYS A 289 0.82 -3.75 24.52
CA LYS A 289 1.01 -4.83 25.53
C LYS A 289 2.10 -4.48 26.54
N GLN A 290 3.13 -3.71 26.14
CA GLN A 290 4.16 -3.17 27.03
C GLN A 290 3.59 -2.24 28.12
N ARG A 291 2.60 -1.38 27.83
CA ARG A 291 1.97 -0.51 28.86
C ARG A 291 1.05 -1.29 29.78
N VAL A 292 0.39 -2.33 29.30
CA VAL A 292 -0.40 -3.22 30.17
C VAL A 292 0.54 -3.99 31.11
N ILE A 293 1.68 -4.45 30.62
CA ILE A 293 2.71 -5.14 31.42
C ILE A 293 3.31 -4.15 32.44
N THR A 294 3.61 -2.90 32.05
CA THR A 294 4.13 -1.88 32.99
C THR A 294 3.08 -1.45 34.03
N LEU A 295 1.81 -1.31 33.65
CA LEU A 295 0.74 -1.00 34.61
C LEU A 295 0.42 -2.18 35.52
N ALA A 296 0.46 -3.40 35.00
CA ALA A 296 0.33 -4.61 35.82
C ALA A 296 1.54 -4.76 36.77
N ALA A 297 2.76 -4.48 36.31
CA ALA A 297 3.95 -4.45 37.15
C ALA A 297 3.89 -3.37 38.24
N LEU A 298 3.40 -2.15 37.89
CA LEU A 298 3.16 -1.06 38.86
C LEU A 298 2.05 -1.42 39.86
N GLY A 299 0.98 -2.08 39.41
CA GLY A 299 -0.09 -2.59 40.28
C GLY A 299 0.42 -3.65 41.26
N VAL A 300 1.24 -4.58 40.79
CA VAL A 300 1.90 -5.60 41.63
C VAL A 300 2.87 -4.95 42.62
N ILE A 301 3.62 -3.92 42.20
CA ILE A 301 4.54 -3.16 43.08
C ILE A 301 3.72 -2.41 44.15
N LEU A 302 2.58 -1.80 43.80
CA LEU A 302 1.73 -1.09 44.77
C LEU A 302 1.08 -2.07 45.78
N ILE A 303 0.60 -3.21 45.30
CA ILE A 303 0.06 -4.28 46.18
C ILE A 303 1.18 -4.87 47.04
N SER A 304 2.37 -5.05 46.50
CA SER A 304 3.54 -5.52 47.28
C SER A 304 3.95 -4.50 48.33
N LEU A 305 3.88 -3.19 48.05
CA LEU A 305 4.17 -2.13 49.03
C LEU A 305 3.10 -2.04 50.11
N LEU A 306 1.82 -2.26 49.77
CA LEU A 306 0.72 -2.27 50.73
C LEU A 306 0.77 -3.54 51.64
N THR A 307 1.09 -4.68 51.05
CA THR A 307 1.29 -5.93 51.82
C THR A 307 2.57 -5.87 52.64
N PHE A 308 3.65 -5.29 52.12
CA PHE A 308 4.87 -5.04 52.87
C PHE A 308 4.63 -4.12 54.08
N GLY A 309 3.86 -3.03 53.93
CA GLY A 309 3.47 -2.15 55.04
C GLY A 309 2.62 -2.85 56.09
N TYR A 310 1.77 -3.79 55.69
CA TYR A 310 0.96 -4.59 56.63
C TYR A 310 1.80 -5.64 57.36
N PHE A 311 2.77 -6.29 56.71
CA PHE A 311 3.64 -7.30 57.30
C PHE A 311 4.85 -6.72 58.05
N ALA A 312 5.28 -5.46 57.73
CA ALA A 312 6.38 -4.81 58.48
C ALA A 312 6.01 -4.44 59.94
N SER A 313 4.74 -4.63 60.34
CA SER A 313 4.27 -4.45 61.70
C SER A 313 4.21 -5.75 62.52
N SER A 314 4.69 -6.88 62.00
CA SER A 314 4.72 -8.16 62.71
C SER A 314 6.18 -8.50 63.11
N PRO A 315 6.49 -8.78 64.38
CA PRO A 315 7.83 -9.16 64.77
C PRO A 315 8.11 -10.62 64.37
N ASP A 316 9.34 -10.89 63.95
CA ASP A 316 9.96 -12.18 63.61
C ASP A 316 9.51 -12.86 62.30
N THR A 317 9.97 -12.33 61.17
CA THR A 317 9.99 -13.09 59.91
C THR A 317 11.45 -13.41 59.51
N ASN A 318 11.76 -14.70 59.34
CA ASN A 318 13.00 -15.15 58.71
C ASN A 318 13.02 -14.73 57.24
N LEU A 319 13.59 -13.57 56.93
CA LEU A 319 13.74 -13.07 55.57
C LEU A 319 14.88 -13.84 54.88
N LEU A 320 14.62 -14.32 53.68
CA LEU A 320 15.59 -14.98 52.79
C LEU A 320 15.84 -14.07 51.58
N LYS A 321 17.10 -13.97 51.15
CA LYS A 321 17.45 -13.28 49.92
C LYS A 321 17.18 -14.15 48.69
N VAL A 322 16.49 -13.59 47.71
CA VAL A 322 16.23 -14.29 46.45
C VAL A 322 17.56 -14.43 45.67
N PRO A 323 18.02 -15.66 45.35
CA PRO A 323 19.22 -15.87 44.55
C PRO A 323 19.05 -15.31 43.12
N ASN A 324 20.18 -14.92 42.49
CA ASN A 324 20.18 -14.60 41.08
C ASN A 324 20.19 -15.90 40.27
N VAL A 325 19.14 -16.10 39.45
CA VAL A 325 18.99 -17.26 38.57
C VAL A 325 18.90 -16.92 37.09
N VAL A 326 19.03 -15.63 36.71
CA VAL A 326 19.01 -15.20 35.32
C VAL A 326 20.18 -15.82 34.54
N GLY A 327 19.90 -16.38 33.37
CA GLY A 327 20.87 -17.08 32.52
C GLY A 327 21.06 -18.57 32.84
N LEU A 328 20.55 -19.07 33.99
CA LEU A 328 20.58 -20.48 34.33
C LEU A 328 19.51 -21.29 33.60
N THR A 329 19.66 -22.58 33.52
CA THR A 329 18.60 -23.50 33.08
C THR A 329 17.47 -23.56 34.10
N GLU A 330 16.28 -23.98 33.68
CA GLU A 330 15.13 -24.14 34.57
C GLU A 330 15.43 -25.06 35.77
N SER A 331 16.16 -26.15 35.56
CA SER A 331 16.54 -27.12 36.62
C SER A 331 17.53 -26.53 37.62
N GLU A 332 18.54 -25.80 37.15
CA GLU A 332 19.51 -25.10 38.00
C GLU A 332 18.85 -24.01 38.84
N ALA A 333 17.94 -23.23 38.22
CA ALA A 333 17.19 -22.17 38.88
C ALA A 333 16.27 -22.73 39.98
N LYS A 334 15.53 -23.81 39.71
CA LYS A 334 14.71 -24.50 40.72
C LYS A 334 15.53 -25.06 41.89
N ALA A 335 16.72 -25.57 41.61
CA ALA A 335 17.59 -26.08 42.66
C ALA A 335 18.06 -24.98 43.62
N LEU A 336 18.35 -23.77 43.12
CA LEU A 336 18.73 -22.62 43.94
C LEU A 336 17.52 -22.02 44.69
N LEU A 337 16.32 -22.12 44.11
CA LEU A 337 15.08 -21.56 44.65
C LEU A 337 14.27 -22.58 45.49
N LYS A 338 14.87 -23.64 46.02
CA LYS A 338 14.20 -24.72 46.76
C LYS A 338 13.38 -24.26 47.98
N ASN A 339 13.69 -23.07 48.51
CA ASN A 339 12.99 -22.48 49.66
C ASN A 339 11.87 -21.52 49.24
N PHE A 340 11.56 -21.43 47.94
CA PHE A 340 10.59 -20.56 47.33
C PHE A 340 9.59 -21.37 46.48
N ASN A 341 8.40 -20.81 46.26
CA ASN A 341 7.44 -21.36 45.31
C ASN A 341 7.76 -20.82 43.92
N VAL A 342 8.20 -21.69 43.00
CA VAL A 342 8.61 -21.25 41.64
C VAL A 342 7.46 -21.38 40.68
N ASN A 343 7.06 -20.23 40.08
CA ASN A 343 6.15 -20.16 38.96
C ASN A 343 6.97 -19.99 37.67
N ILE A 344 6.56 -20.65 36.58
CA ILE A 344 7.25 -20.58 35.31
C ILE A 344 6.33 -20.00 34.26
N GLU A 345 6.83 -18.99 33.55
CA GLU A 345 6.26 -18.41 32.34
C GLU A 345 7.27 -18.54 31.21
N ARG A 346 6.81 -18.55 29.95
CA ARG A 346 7.68 -18.62 28.78
C ARG A 346 7.42 -17.43 27.88
N ALA A 347 8.49 -16.85 27.33
CA ALA A 347 8.39 -15.74 26.43
C ALA A 347 9.58 -15.70 25.44
N PRO A 348 9.39 -15.15 24.22
CA PRO A 348 10.51 -14.90 23.32
C PRO A 348 11.50 -13.90 23.92
N ASP A 349 12.80 -14.18 23.80
CA ASP A 349 13.89 -13.29 24.20
C ASP A 349 15.04 -13.37 23.20
N GLY A 350 15.42 -12.21 22.62
CA GLY A 350 16.47 -12.15 21.59
C GLY A 350 17.90 -12.18 22.12
N LYS A 351 18.10 -12.14 23.44
CA LYS A 351 19.44 -12.09 24.08
C LYS A 351 19.77 -13.37 24.85
N ILE A 352 18.78 -13.96 25.48
CA ILE A 352 18.97 -15.15 26.32
C ILE A 352 18.67 -16.40 25.49
N PRO A 353 19.57 -17.40 25.48
CA PRO A 353 19.35 -18.64 24.76
C PRO A 353 18.08 -19.37 25.21
N ILE A 354 17.49 -20.14 24.30
CA ILE A 354 16.29 -20.94 24.55
C ILE A 354 16.47 -21.85 25.78
N ASN A 355 15.39 -22.01 26.56
CA ASN A 355 15.33 -22.81 27.80
C ASN A 355 16.22 -22.28 28.95
N ARG A 356 16.62 -21.03 28.94
CA ARG A 356 17.28 -20.37 30.07
C ARG A 356 16.40 -19.26 30.64
N VAL A 357 16.61 -18.97 31.93
CA VAL A 357 15.87 -17.90 32.64
C VAL A 357 16.22 -16.54 32.01
N ALA A 358 15.25 -15.89 31.39
CA ALA A 358 15.38 -14.54 30.83
C ALA A 358 15.20 -13.46 31.91
N SER A 359 14.28 -13.67 32.85
CA SER A 359 14.06 -12.78 33.99
C SER A 359 13.48 -13.50 35.19
N GLN A 360 13.62 -12.88 36.36
CA GLN A 360 13.03 -13.37 37.61
C GLN A 360 12.33 -12.23 38.36
N LEU A 361 11.23 -12.55 39.04
CA LEU A 361 10.52 -11.64 39.92
C LEU A 361 10.09 -12.36 41.21
N PRO A 362 10.45 -11.92 42.42
CA PRO A 362 11.24 -10.73 42.76
C PRO A 362 12.68 -10.73 42.19
N LEU A 363 13.27 -9.54 42.10
CA LEU A 363 14.64 -9.39 41.61
C LEU A 363 15.63 -10.12 42.53
N ALA A 364 16.80 -10.47 41.99
CA ALA A 364 17.90 -11.02 42.78
C ALA A 364 18.22 -10.09 43.98
N THR A 365 18.57 -10.71 45.10
CA THR A 365 18.88 -10.03 46.38
C THR A 365 17.71 -9.40 47.13
N SER A 366 16.47 -9.45 46.61
CA SER A 366 15.27 -9.02 47.34
C SER A 366 15.09 -9.85 48.62
N ASP A 367 14.74 -9.19 49.71
CA ASP A 367 14.40 -9.84 50.97
C ASP A 367 12.91 -10.25 50.96
N VAL A 368 12.64 -11.53 51.07
CA VAL A 368 11.29 -12.11 51.06
C VAL A 368 11.16 -13.22 52.11
N THR A 369 9.92 -13.52 52.50
CA THR A 369 9.69 -14.62 53.50
C THR A 369 9.90 -16.00 52.85
N ALA A 370 10.32 -16.98 53.64
CA ALA A 370 10.40 -18.36 53.17
C ALA A 370 9.06 -18.83 52.61
N GLY A 371 9.08 -19.53 51.45
CA GLY A 371 7.88 -19.97 50.74
C GLY A 371 7.22 -18.90 49.84
N SER A 372 7.78 -17.69 49.75
CA SER A 372 7.31 -16.67 48.79
C SER A 372 7.40 -17.17 47.36
N SER A 373 6.48 -16.69 46.48
CA SER A 373 6.47 -17.05 45.07
C SER A 373 7.56 -16.26 44.31
N VAL A 374 8.34 -16.97 43.48
CA VAL A 374 9.31 -16.43 42.54
C VAL A 374 8.86 -16.84 41.13
N THR A 375 8.54 -15.88 40.31
CA THR A 375 8.19 -16.10 38.88
C THR A 375 9.44 -16.02 38.04
N LEU A 376 9.69 -17.05 37.22
CA LEU A 376 10.79 -17.13 36.28
C LEU A 376 10.21 -17.04 34.86
N THR A 377 10.74 -16.13 34.04
CA THR A 377 10.46 -16.12 32.60
C THR A 377 11.57 -16.92 31.91
N ILE A 378 11.20 -18.02 31.27
CA ILE A 378 12.12 -18.85 30.47
C ILE A 378 12.11 -18.36 29.03
N SER A 379 13.27 -18.17 28.44
CA SER A 379 13.42 -17.77 27.06
C SER A 379 12.96 -18.87 26.09
N ASP A 380 12.11 -18.54 25.14
CA ASP A 380 11.78 -19.38 23.97
C ASP A 380 12.69 -19.07 22.76
N GLY A 381 13.76 -18.29 22.97
CA GLY A 381 14.65 -17.82 21.92
C GLY A 381 14.10 -16.57 21.21
N PRO A 382 14.73 -16.13 20.10
CA PRO A 382 14.45 -14.85 19.47
C PRO A 382 13.09 -14.75 18.76
N GLY A 383 12.24 -15.78 18.85
CA GLY A 383 10.95 -15.77 18.16
C GLY A 383 11.09 -15.98 16.65
N ASN A 384 9.96 -15.98 15.95
CA ASN A 384 9.93 -16.12 14.50
C ASN A 384 9.57 -14.79 13.83
N THR A 385 10.16 -14.54 12.68
CA THR A 385 9.86 -13.42 11.78
C THR A 385 9.62 -13.93 10.37
N ALA A 386 8.80 -13.24 9.59
CA ALA A 386 8.57 -13.58 8.19
C ALA A 386 9.64 -12.93 7.30
N ILE A 387 10.12 -13.66 6.30
CA ILE A 387 10.96 -13.09 5.26
C ILE A 387 10.12 -12.04 4.51
N PRO A 388 10.57 -10.77 4.40
CA PRO A 388 9.79 -9.74 3.73
C PRO A 388 9.46 -10.11 2.29
N VAL A 389 8.24 -9.79 1.86
CA VAL A 389 7.84 -9.92 0.46
C VAL A 389 8.37 -8.74 -0.38
N GLY A 390 8.47 -8.92 -1.71
CA GLY A 390 8.91 -7.85 -2.61
C GLY A 390 10.41 -7.52 -2.52
N LEU A 391 11.25 -8.48 -2.17
CA LEU A 391 12.71 -8.36 -2.21
C LEU A 391 13.29 -8.64 -3.60
N ILE A 392 12.61 -9.44 -4.41
CA ILE A 392 13.01 -9.75 -5.78
C ILE A 392 12.82 -8.48 -6.63
N GLY A 393 13.78 -8.16 -7.48
CA GLY A 393 13.81 -6.95 -8.30
C GLY A 393 14.42 -5.71 -7.62
N LEU A 394 14.74 -5.79 -6.33
CA LEU A 394 15.44 -4.72 -5.61
C LEU A 394 16.96 -4.82 -5.81
N THR A 395 17.66 -3.72 -5.57
CA THR A 395 19.13 -3.76 -5.42
C THR A 395 19.51 -4.53 -4.15
N LEU A 396 20.71 -5.09 -4.12
CA LEU A 396 21.25 -5.80 -2.95
C LEU A 396 21.19 -4.94 -1.68
N GLU A 397 21.44 -3.63 -1.79
CA GLU A 397 21.42 -2.71 -0.64
C GLU A 397 20.01 -2.51 -0.09
N GLU A 398 19.02 -2.29 -0.96
CA GLU A 398 17.62 -2.18 -0.56
C GLU A 398 17.09 -3.48 0.08
N ALA A 399 17.44 -4.62 -0.50
CA ALA A 399 17.10 -5.93 0.06
C ALA A 399 17.75 -6.14 1.43
N ARG A 400 19.01 -5.76 1.60
CA ARG A 400 19.73 -5.80 2.88
C ARG A 400 19.01 -4.96 3.95
N ASN A 401 18.63 -3.73 3.61
CA ASN A 401 17.95 -2.83 4.54
C ASN A 401 16.61 -3.39 4.99
N ARG A 402 15.82 -3.98 4.08
CA ARG A 402 14.53 -4.61 4.42
C ARG A 402 14.71 -5.87 5.28
N LEU A 403 15.69 -6.72 4.96
CA LEU A 403 15.98 -7.92 5.75
C LEU A 403 16.46 -7.54 7.16
N THR A 404 17.34 -6.55 7.27
CA THR A 404 17.82 -6.06 8.57
C THR A 404 16.68 -5.47 9.41
N ALA A 405 15.76 -4.69 8.78
CA ALA A 405 14.57 -4.16 9.46
C ALA A 405 13.64 -5.28 9.97
N ALA A 406 13.59 -6.43 9.28
CA ALA A 406 12.85 -7.61 9.72
C ALA A 406 13.64 -8.48 10.75
N GLY A 407 14.83 -8.05 11.17
CA GLY A 407 15.67 -8.80 12.10
C GLY A 407 16.33 -10.03 11.48
N LEU A 408 16.53 -10.04 10.16
CA LEU A 408 17.16 -11.12 9.40
C LEU A 408 18.53 -10.68 8.86
N LEU A 409 19.39 -11.66 8.56
CA LEU A 409 20.73 -11.44 8.03
C LEU A 409 20.83 -12.02 6.62
N ILE A 410 21.73 -11.47 5.77
CA ILE A 410 22.14 -12.11 4.55
C ILE A 410 23.32 -13.04 4.89
N SER A 411 23.11 -14.36 4.77
CA SER A 411 24.15 -15.35 5.01
C SER A 411 25.09 -15.52 3.80
N GLN A 412 24.53 -15.39 2.59
CA GLN A 412 25.27 -15.54 1.34
C GLN A 412 24.61 -14.78 0.22
N THR A 413 25.44 -14.29 -0.73
CA THR A 413 25.01 -13.77 -2.02
C THR A 413 25.66 -14.59 -3.13
N ILE A 414 24.87 -15.02 -4.12
CA ILE A 414 25.30 -15.81 -5.26
C ILE A 414 25.02 -15.00 -6.51
N ALA A 415 26.02 -14.73 -7.32
CA ALA A 415 25.82 -14.06 -8.60
C ALA A 415 25.38 -15.10 -9.66
N VAL A 416 24.26 -14.82 -10.34
CA VAL A 416 23.70 -15.67 -11.40
C VAL A 416 23.57 -14.86 -12.69
N ASP A 417 23.72 -15.52 -13.82
CA ASP A 417 23.54 -14.88 -15.11
C ASP A 417 22.08 -14.55 -15.35
N SER A 418 21.80 -13.29 -15.68
CA SER A 418 20.45 -12.74 -15.82
C SER A 418 20.46 -11.53 -16.74
N ASP A 419 19.31 -11.24 -17.35
CA ASP A 419 19.03 -10.04 -18.15
C ASP A 419 18.78 -8.79 -17.29
N GLN A 420 18.73 -8.95 -15.97
CA GLN A 420 18.56 -7.85 -15.03
C GLN A 420 19.88 -7.07 -14.82
N ALA A 421 19.74 -5.82 -14.36
CA ALA A 421 20.89 -4.98 -14.03
C ALA A 421 21.76 -5.66 -12.94
N PRO A 422 23.10 -5.47 -12.98
CA PRO A 422 24.02 -6.06 -11.99
C PRO A 422 23.59 -5.72 -10.56
N GLY A 423 23.59 -6.72 -9.66
CA GLY A 423 23.27 -6.55 -8.25
C GLY A 423 21.78 -6.51 -7.92
N VAL A 424 20.89 -6.70 -8.89
CA VAL A 424 19.45 -6.87 -8.64
C VAL A 424 19.19 -8.28 -8.08
N VAL A 425 18.35 -8.39 -7.05
CA VAL A 425 17.96 -9.67 -6.44
C VAL A 425 17.05 -10.44 -7.39
N ILE A 426 17.46 -11.64 -7.76
CA ILE A 426 16.73 -12.56 -8.66
C ILE A 426 15.91 -13.55 -7.87
N SER A 427 16.47 -14.10 -6.81
CA SER A 427 15.78 -15.05 -5.95
C SER A 427 16.25 -14.93 -4.49
N ILE A 428 15.48 -15.51 -3.58
CA ILE A 428 15.77 -15.55 -2.16
C ILE A 428 15.39 -16.91 -1.58
N ASN A 429 16.25 -17.45 -0.75
CA ASN A 429 16.02 -18.73 -0.09
C ASN A 429 16.31 -18.61 1.43
N PRO A 430 15.35 -18.96 2.31
CA PRO A 430 13.97 -19.44 2.02
C PRO A 430 13.10 -18.40 1.30
N ALA A 431 11.98 -18.83 0.71
CA ALA A 431 11.10 -17.97 -0.08
C ALA A 431 10.48 -16.82 0.75
N PRO A 432 10.17 -15.66 0.12
CA PRO A 432 9.46 -14.56 0.78
C PRO A 432 8.16 -15.02 1.43
N GLY A 433 7.86 -14.48 2.62
CA GLY A 433 6.69 -14.87 3.43
C GLY A 433 6.92 -16.10 4.33
N THR A 434 8.03 -16.83 4.17
CA THR A 434 8.37 -17.96 5.06
C THR A 434 8.71 -17.44 6.47
N LEU A 435 8.14 -18.09 7.50
CA LEU A 435 8.47 -17.82 8.90
C LEU A 435 9.78 -18.54 9.26
N ILE A 436 10.76 -17.77 9.68
CA ILE A 436 12.05 -18.28 10.17
C ILE A 436 12.42 -17.61 11.48
N THR A 437 13.34 -18.20 12.23
CA THR A 437 13.80 -17.63 13.50
C THR A 437 14.45 -16.28 13.28
N ALA A 438 14.11 -15.27 14.07
CA ALA A 438 14.74 -13.95 14.02
C ALA A 438 16.27 -14.08 14.23
N GLY A 439 17.05 -13.33 13.47
CA GLY A 439 18.51 -13.45 13.41
C GLY A 439 19.02 -14.52 12.45
N SER A 440 18.13 -15.30 11.80
CA SER A 440 18.53 -16.27 10.78
C SER A 440 19.06 -15.58 9.53
N GLY A 441 19.94 -16.27 8.81
CA GLY A 441 20.46 -15.82 7.52
C GLY A 441 19.65 -16.33 6.35
N VAL A 442 19.49 -15.49 5.34
CA VAL A 442 18.90 -15.85 4.05
C VAL A 442 19.96 -15.80 2.94
N VAL A 443 19.77 -16.60 1.90
CA VAL A 443 20.62 -16.61 0.71
C VAL A 443 19.93 -15.78 -0.37
N LEU A 444 20.68 -14.87 -0.99
CA LEU A 444 20.21 -14.08 -2.13
C LEU A 444 20.94 -14.49 -3.39
N GLU A 445 20.20 -14.76 -4.46
CA GLU A 445 20.76 -14.77 -5.81
C GLU A 445 20.59 -13.40 -6.42
N ILE A 446 21.69 -12.85 -6.94
CA ILE A 446 21.73 -11.51 -7.55
C ILE A 446 22.19 -11.60 -8.99
N ALA A 447 21.67 -10.71 -9.84
CA ALA A 447 22.08 -10.63 -11.23
C ALA A 447 23.60 -10.33 -11.32
N SER A 448 24.33 -11.13 -12.07
CA SER A 448 25.72 -10.85 -12.40
C SER A 448 25.84 -9.70 -13.42
N GLY A 449 24.75 -9.42 -14.14
CA GLY A 449 24.70 -8.50 -15.28
C GLY A 449 25.33 -9.09 -16.55
N ASN A 450 25.63 -10.36 -16.54
CA ASN A 450 26.17 -11.08 -17.68
C ASN A 450 25.05 -11.72 -18.49
N ILE A 451 25.09 -11.54 -19.79
CA ILE A 451 24.17 -12.12 -20.77
C ILE A 451 24.95 -12.83 -21.87
N LYS A 452 24.36 -13.86 -22.46
CA LYS A 452 24.97 -14.59 -23.56
C LYS A 452 24.80 -13.83 -24.87
N VAL A 453 25.89 -13.75 -25.64
CA VAL A 453 25.85 -13.17 -26.99
C VAL A 453 25.03 -14.10 -27.90
N PRO A 454 23.98 -13.61 -28.57
CA PRO A 454 23.16 -14.40 -29.47
C PRO A 454 23.94 -14.79 -30.75
N ASP A 455 23.47 -15.85 -31.42
CA ASP A 455 23.99 -16.23 -32.73
C ASP A 455 23.33 -15.37 -33.82
N LEU A 456 24.16 -14.61 -34.53
CA LEU A 456 23.71 -13.64 -35.53
C LEU A 456 24.21 -13.99 -36.94
N ILE A 457 25.13 -14.97 -37.06
CA ILE A 457 25.72 -15.32 -38.33
C ILE A 457 24.66 -15.87 -39.29
N GLY A 458 24.58 -15.31 -40.47
CA GLY A 458 23.62 -15.73 -41.49
C GLY A 458 22.26 -14.98 -41.43
N LEU A 459 21.98 -14.23 -40.36
CA LEU A 459 20.80 -13.38 -40.29
C LEU A 459 20.93 -12.14 -41.19
N ASN A 460 19.79 -11.53 -41.54
CA ASN A 460 19.84 -10.21 -42.17
C ASN A 460 20.18 -9.13 -41.14
N GLU A 461 20.64 -7.99 -41.61
CA GLU A 461 21.07 -6.86 -40.79
C GLU A 461 20.00 -6.37 -39.81
N ILE A 462 18.74 -6.28 -40.24
CA ILE A 462 17.62 -5.75 -39.43
C ILE A 462 17.31 -6.69 -38.26
N ASP A 463 17.22 -7.99 -38.53
CA ASP A 463 16.94 -8.99 -37.50
C ASP A 463 18.12 -9.09 -36.51
N ALA A 464 19.37 -9.10 -36.99
CA ALA A 464 20.53 -9.11 -36.12
C ALA A 464 20.57 -7.89 -35.16
N LYS A 465 20.29 -6.70 -35.67
CA LYS A 465 20.21 -5.47 -34.86
C LYS A 465 19.08 -5.52 -33.83
N THR A 466 17.93 -6.02 -34.24
CA THR A 466 16.78 -6.17 -33.36
C THR A 466 17.09 -7.11 -32.20
N ILE A 467 17.69 -8.28 -32.49
CA ILE A 467 18.07 -9.27 -31.49
C ILE A 467 19.10 -8.70 -30.51
N LEU A 468 20.15 -8.01 -31.02
CA LEU A 468 21.16 -7.39 -30.16
C LEU A 468 20.61 -6.28 -29.27
N THR A 469 19.73 -5.44 -29.81
CA THR A 469 19.10 -4.36 -29.05
C THR A 469 18.18 -4.91 -27.95
N GLN A 470 17.39 -5.93 -28.27
CA GLN A 470 16.51 -6.60 -27.28
C GLN A 470 17.31 -7.31 -26.19
N ALA A 471 18.47 -7.89 -26.56
CA ALA A 471 19.39 -8.51 -25.61
C ALA A 471 20.20 -7.50 -24.78
N GLY A 472 20.11 -6.20 -25.07
CA GLY A 472 20.80 -5.14 -24.32
C GLY A 472 22.26 -4.92 -24.68
N PHE A 473 22.70 -5.34 -25.89
CA PHE A 473 24.02 -5.07 -26.41
C PHE A 473 24.07 -3.77 -27.22
N LEU A 474 25.26 -3.13 -27.23
CA LEU A 474 25.58 -2.04 -28.17
C LEU A 474 26.11 -2.65 -29.46
N ILE A 475 25.77 -2.03 -30.60
CA ILE A 475 26.09 -2.57 -31.93
C ILE A 475 27.20 -1.75 -32.55
N ARG A 476 28.20 -2.45 -33.08
CA ARG A 476 29.22 -1.88 -33.99
C ARG A 476 29.17 -2.61 -35.33
N GLU A 477 29.06 -1.87 -36.40
CA GLU A 477 28.97 -2.41 -37.75
C GLU A 477 30.30 -2.30 -38.47
N LEU A 478 30.68 -3.38 -39.16
CA LEU A 478 31.75 -3.41 -40.16
C LEU A 478 31.18 -3.91 -41.48
N SER A 479 31.77 -3.50 -42.57
CA SER A 479 31.39 -3.95 -43.91
C SER A 479 32.49 -4.86 -44.49
N ALA A 480 32.05 -5.96 -45.11
CA ALA A 480 32.92 -6.81 -45.90
C ALA A 480 32.17 -7.29 -47.15
N SER A 481 32.88 -7.83 -48.12
CA SER A 481 32.32 -8.38 -49.36
C SER A 481 32.55 -9.87 -49.43
N ASP A 482 31.49 -10.64 -49.64
CA ASP A 482 31.52 -12.07 -49.94
C ASP A 482 30.48 -12.38 -51.03
N ALA A 483 30.96 -12.61 -52.24
CA ALA A 483 30.11 -12.88 -53.40
C ALA A 483 29.28 -14.18 -53.29
N SER A 484 29.63 -15.06 -52.35
CA SER A 484 28.88 -16.32 -52.09
C SER A 484 27.70 -16.15 -51.13
N LYS A 485 27.53 -14.98 -50.53
CA LYS A 485 26.51 -14.68 -49.49
C LYS A 485 25.58 -13.57 -49.96
N THR A 486 24.40 -13.56 -49.38
CA THR A 486 23.36 -12.56 -49.69
C THR A 486 23.76 -11.17 -49.17
N LEU A 487 23.51 -10.14 -49.96
CA LEU A 487 23.70 -8.74 -49.52
C LEU A 487 22.84 -8.44 -48.27
N GLY A 488 23.44 -7.75 -47.32
CA GLY A 488 22.81 -7.44 -46.04
C GLY A 488 22.88 -8.57 -45.00
N GLN A 489 23.53 -9.70 -45.32
CA GLN A 489 23.70 -10.82 -44.40
C GLN A 489 24.90 -10.59 -43.46
N VAL A 490 24.77 -11.03 -42.20
CA VAL A 490 25.88 -11.01 -41.23
C VAL A 490 26.84 -12.13 -41.55
N LEU A 491 28.07 -11.75 -41.89
CA LEU A 491 29.16 -12.66 -42.22
C LEU A 491 29.94 -13.19 -41.02
N SER A 492 30.10 -12.32 -40.02
CA SER A 492 30.81 -12.66 -38.78
C SER A 492 30.35 -11.78 -37.63
N GLN A 493 30.58 -12.22 -36.42
CA GLN A 493 30.34 -11.47 -35.20
C GLN A 493 31.49 -11.60 -34.21
N ALA A 494 31.70 -10.60 -33.39
CA ALA A 494 32.62 -10.63 -32.26
C ALA A 494 32.04 -9.78 -31.09
N PRO A 495 31.90 -10.36 -29.88
CA PRO A 495 32.27 -11.71 -29.43
C PRO A 495 31.50 -12.83 -30.13
N ALA A 496 31.99 -14.07 -30.01
CA ALA A 496 31.36 -15.23 -30.61
C ALA A 496 29.99 -15.53 -29.95
N ALA A 497 29.11 -16.21 -30.69
CA ALA A 497 27.83 -16.69 -30.17
C ALA A 497 28.03 -17.59 -28.95
N GLY A 498 27.20 -17.40 -27.90
CA GLY A 498 27.29 -18.13 -26.64
C GLY A 498 28.32 -17.62 -25.63
N GLU A 499 29.22 -16.70 -26.01
CA GLU A 499 30.08 -16.02 -25.03
C GLU A 499 29.26 -15.18 -24.08
N THR A 500 29.67 -15.14 -22.81
CA THR A 500 29.02 -14.34 -21.77
C THR A 500 29.70 -12.97 -21.67
N LYS A 501 28.94 -11.89 -21.78
CA LYS A 501 29.40 -10.50 -21.68
C LYS A 501 28.45 -9.69 -20.82
N LEU A 502 28.98 -8.62 -20.23
CA LEU A 502 28.15 -7.67 -19.46
C LEU A 502 27.13 -7.01 -20.40
N ILE A 503 25.91 -6.77 -19.86
CA ILE A 503 24.90 -5.96 -20.51
C ILE A 503 25.49 -4.59 -20.90
N GLY A 504 25.17 -4.08 -22.09
CA GLY A 504 25.78 -2.85 -22.62
C GLY A 504 27.14 -3.05 -23.28
N SER A 505 27.70 -4.28 -23.31
CA SER A 505 28.91 -4.57 -24.08
C SER A 505 28.68 -4.38 -25.58
N VAL A 506 29.74 -4.01 -26.31
CA VAL A 506 29.67 -3.84 -27.76
C VAL A 506 29.81 -5.19 -28.45
N VAL A 507 28.84 -5.53 -29.29
CA VAL A 507 28.94 -6.63 -30.25
C VAL A 507 29.18 -6.07 -31.65
N THR A 508 30.26 -6.46 -32.26
CA THR A 508 30.62 -6.07 -33.63
C THR A 508 30.08 -7.11 -34.61
N ILE A 509 29.27 -6.68 -35.56
CA ILE A 509 28.77 -7.51 -36.67
C ILE A 509 29.40 -7.04 -38.00
N THR A 510 29.82 -7.99 -38.81
CA THR A 510 30.32 -7.71 -40.16
C THR A 510 29.23 -8.05 -41.16
N ILE A 511 28.81 -7.08 -41.95
CA ILE A 511 27.67 -7.19 -42.87
C ILE A 511 28.20 -7.24 -44.30
N ASN A 512 27.62 -8.12 -45.12
CA ASN A 512 27.92 -8.24 -46.53
C ASN A 512 27.35 -7.03 -47.30
N ARG A 513 28.24 -6.16 -47.82
CA ARG A 513 27.79 -4.91 -48.45
C ARG A 513 28.32 -4.71 -49.89
N SER A 514 28.77 -5.72 -50.58
CA SER A 514 29.11 -5.65 -52.02
C SER A 514 30.08 -6.75 -52.41
#